data_e4c8480f563e235b1937383a634584f1
#
_entry.id   e4c8480f563e235b1937383a634584f1
#
_cell.length_a   1.000
_cell.length_b   1.000
_cell.length_c   1.000
_cell.angle_alpha   90.00
_cell.angle_beta   90.00
_cell.angle_gamma   90.00
#
_symmetry.space_group_name_H-M   'P 1'
#
loop_
_entity.id
_entity.type
_entity.pdbx_description
1 polymer ?
#
loop_
_entity_poly.entity_id
_entity_poly.type
_entity_poly.pdbx_seq_one_letter_code
_entity_poly.pdbx_strand_id
1 'polypeptide(L)'
;ITLEKAYRLEKMINEFFEITRYNSQQIKLIKESIDLSYMLIQLSDELSPVFSQRGLSIKLEIDEDLTVCADADQLARVFSNILKNAAAYSYLNTEIRISTEKVRGHVFVIFQNKGNTIPAEKLSSLFDKFYRLDESRASDTGGTGLGLAIAKEIILLHGGTIHASSENDTVTFTVQLPAADSENIYPSS
;
A
#
# COMPACT_ATOMS: atom_id res chain seq x y z
N ILE A 1 -15.85 3.22 -27.83
CA ILE A 1 -15.22 2.96 -26.50
C ILE A 1 -14.88 1.47 -26.50
N THR A 2 -13.59 1.12 -26.39
CA THR A 2 -13.19 -0.28 -26.29
C THR A 2 -13.61 -0.83 -24.92
N LEU A 3 -13.89 -2.14 -24.85
CA LEU A 3 -14.29 -2.85 -23.62
C LEU A 3 -13.33 -2.54 -22.46
N GLU A 4 -12.04 -2.47 -22.76
CA GLU A 4 -10.97 -2.12 -21.81
C GLU A 4 -11.15 -0.71 -21.19
N LYS A 5 -11.51 0.28 -22.00
CA LYS A 5 -11.78 1.64 -21.51
C LYS A 5 -13.03 1.70 -20.63
N ALA A 6 -14.06 0.90 -20.97
CA ALA A 6 -15.26 0.79 -20.13
C ALA A 6 -14.95 0.16 -18.77
N TYR A 7 -14.19 -0.92 -18.75
CA TYR A 7 -13.73 -1.57 -17.49
C TYR A 7 -12.90 -0.65 -16.62
N ARG A 8 -12.00 0.13 -17.24
CA ARG A 8 -11.17 1.11 -16.51
C ARG A 8 -12.04 2.22 -15.91
N LEU A 9 -13.03 2.70 -16.63
CA LEU A 9 -13.95 3.74 -16.15
C LEU A 9 -14.80 3.22 -15.00
N GLU A 10 -15.35 2.02 -15.10
CA GLU A 10 -16.11 1.36 -14.04
C GLU A 10 -15.27 1.23 -12.77
N LYS A 11 -14.03 0.73 -12.88
CA LYS A 11 -13.09 0.63 -11.75
C LYS A 11 -12.84 1.99 -11.12
N MET A 12 -12.59 3.02 -11.93
CA MET A 12 -12.35 4.39 -11.45
C MET A 12 -13.56 4.96 -10.70
N ILE A 13 -14.76 4.73 -11.20
CA ILE A 13 -16.01 5.15 -10.53
C ILE A 13 -16.17 4.45 -9.19
N ASN A 14 -15.96 3.14 -9.15
CA ASN A 14 -16.07 2.36 -7.91
C ASN A 14 -15.04 2.83 -6.85
N GLU A 15 -13.78 2.99 -7.24
CA GLU A 15 -12.72 3.51 -6.36
C GLU A 15 -13.01 4.94 -5.88
N PHE A 16 -13.60 5.80 -6.74
CA PHE A 16 -13.99 7.15 -6.36
C PHE A 16 -15.12 7.16 -5.32
N PHE A 17 -16.15 6.33 -5.49
CA PHE A 17 -17.21 6.20 -4.49
C PHE A 17 -16.66 5.68 -3.16
N GLU A 18 -15.75 4.73 -3.19
CA GLU A 18 -15.12 4.22 -1.97
C GLU A 18 -14.33 5.30 -1.23
N ILE A 19 -13.47 6.06 -1.91
CA ILE A 19 -12.70 7.12 -1.25
C ILE A 19 -13.60 8.21 -0.67
N THR A 20 -14.76 8.47 -1.28
CA THR A 20 -15.76 9.38 -0.74
C THR A 20 -16.36 8.85 0.56
N ARG A 21 -16.59 7.54 0.64
CA ARG A 21 -17.08 6.87 1.86
C ARG A 21 -16.05 6.89 2.99
N TYR A 22 -14.75 6.72 2.68
CA TYR A 22 -13.68 6.85 3.69
C TYR A 22 -13.65 8.27 4.29
N ASN A 23 -13.72 9.29 3.44
CA ASN A 23 -13.71 10.69 3.89
C ASN A 23 -14.93 11.10 4.72
N SER A 24 -16.09 10.47 4.49
CA SER A 24 -17.32 10.76 5.25
C SER A 24 -17.41 9.99 6.57
N GLN A 25 -16.38 9.27 6.98
CA GLN A 25 -16.35 8.40 8.17
C GLN A 25 -17.50 7.37 8.21
N GLN A 26 -18.08 7.05 7.08
CA GLN A 26 -19.17 6.08 6.97
C GLN A 26 -18.69 4.62 6.98
N ILE A 27 -17.36 4.40 6.88
CA ILE A 27 -16.79 3.07 6.93
C ILE A 27 -16.48 2.71 8.38
N LYS A 28 -17.15 1.67 8.87
CA LYS A 28 -16.84 1.05 10.14
C LYS A 28 -15.83 -0.06 9.93
N LEU A 29 -14.62 0.09 10.50
CA LEU A 29 -13.61 -0.95 10.47
C LEU A 29 -14.01 -2.14 11.35
N ILE A 30 -13.80 -3.34 10.84
CA ILE A 30 -13.94 -4.59 11.61
C ILE A 30 -12.53 -4.98 12.03
N LYS A 31 -12.09 -4.45 13.18
CA LYS A 31 -10.74 -4.67 13.68
C LYS A 31 -10.62 -6.00 14.42
N GLU A 32 -9.59 -6.73 14.10
CA GLU A 32 -9.19 -7.98 14.74
C GLU A 32 -7.67 -8.03 14.93
N SER A 33 -7.18 -9.00 15.69
CA SER A 33 -5.75 -9.24 15.85
C SER A 33 -5.21 -9.88 14.59
N ILE A 34 -4.29 -9.21 13.90
CA ILE A 34 -3.72 -9.65 12.62
C ILE A 34 -2.24 -9.92 12.78
N ASP A 35 -1.81 -11.09 12.32
CA ASP A 35 -0.41 -11.40 12.06
C ASP A 35 0.02 -10.73 10.77
N LEU A 36 0.74 -9.61 10.89
CA LEU A 36 1.26 -8.85 9.75
C LEU A 36 2.31 -9.62 8.96
N SER A 37 3.12 -10.42 9.63
CA SER A 37 4.19 -11.21 9.00
C SER A 37 3.57 -12.19 8.01
N TYR A 38 2.55 -12.91 8.46
CA TYR A 38 1.81 -13.84 7.61
C TYR A 38 1.10 -13.14 6.44
N MET A 39 0.43 -12.01 6.70
CA MET A 39 -0.25 -11.23 5.66
C MET A 39 0.72 -10.76 4.57
N LEU A 40 1.89 -10.23 4.93
CA LEU A 40 2.88 -9.74 3.97
C LEU A 40 3.46 -10.88 3.13
N ILE A 41 3.69 -12.05 3.70
CA ILE A 41 4.12 -13.25 2.98
C ILE A 41 3.06 -13.66 1.97
N GLN A 42 1.80 -13.80 2.39
CA GLN A 42 0.70 -14.18 1.50
C GLN A 42 0.53 -13.21 0.33
N LEU A 43 0.52 -11.90 0.58
CA LEU A 43 0.40 -10.88 -0.47
C LEU A 43 1.57 -10.92 -1.45
N SER A 44 2.77 -11.20 -0.97
CA SER A 44 3.96 -11.34 -1.80
C SER A 44 3.84 -12.53 -2.76
N ASP A 45 3.32 -13.65 -2.27
CA ASP A 45 3.07 -14.85 -3.07
C ASP A 45 1.96 -14.61 -4.11
N GLU A 46 0.85 -14.01 -3.72
CA GLU A 46 -0.26 -13.67 -4.62
C GLU A 46 0.15 -12.75 -5.77
N LEU A 47 1.02 -11.78 -5.50
CA LEU A 47 1.48 -10.81 -6.49
C LEU A 47 2.71 -11.28 -7.29
N SER A 48 3.30 -12.42 -6.94
CA SER A 48 4.47 -12.99 -7.62
C SER A 48 4.33 -13.08 -9.14
N PRO A 49 3.17 -13.47 -9.74
CA PRO A 49 3.01 -13.47 -11.19
C PRO A 49 3.14 -12.08 -11.83
N VAL A 50 2.67 -11.04 -11.13
CA VAL A 50 2.77 -9.63 -11.60
C VAL A 50 4.23 -9.18 -11.60
N PHE A 51 4.98 -9.55 -10.59
CA PHE A 51 6.39 -9.20 -10.47
C PHE A 51 7.24 -9.95 -11.50
N SER A 52 7.00 -11.24 -11.67
CA SER A 52 7.74 -12.09 -12.61
C SER A 52 7.65 -11.61 -14.06
N GLN A 53 6.52 -11.05 -14.48
CA GLN A 53 6.36 -10.47 -15.82
C GLN A 53 7.33 -9.33 -16.12
N ARG A 54 7.86 -8.67 -15.09
CA ARG A 54 8.81 -7.56 -15.20
C ARG A 54 10.21 -7.94 -14.72
N GLY A 55 10.46 -9.22 -14.44
CA GLY A 55 11.71 -9.70 -13.87
C GLY A 55 11.96 -9.18 -12.45
N LEU A 56 10.93 -8.76 -11.72
CA LEU A 56 11.05 -8.28 -10.36
C LEU A 56 11.08 -9.46 -9.39
N SER A 57 11.93 -9.37 -8.37
CA SER A 57 11.94 -10.29 -7.23
C SER A 57 11.46 -9.57 -5.96
N ILE A 58 10.98 -10.33 -4.99
CA ILE A 58 10.66 -9.81 -3.65
C ILE A 58 11.66 -10.35 -2.65
N LYS A 59 12.17 -9.46 -1.80
CA LYS A 59 12.95 -9.80 -0.61
C LYS A 59 12.18 -9.40 0.63
N LEU A 60 11.91 -10.38 1.49
CA LEU A 60 11.25 -10.18 2.77
C LEU A 60 12.29 -10.14 3.90
N GLU A 61 12.30 -9.06 4.67
CA GLU A 61 13.09 -8.85 5.89
C GLU A 61 12.10 -8.50 7.02
N ILE A 62 11.28 -9.47 7.39
CA ILE A 62 10.13 -9.30 8.27
C ILE A 62 10.44 -9.91 9.62
N ASP A 63 10.22 -9.14 10.69
CA ASP A 63 10.30 -9.67 12.05
C ASP A 63 9.19 -10.69 12.30
N GLU A 64 9.48 -11.72 13.07
CA GLU A 64 8.50 -12.71 13.49
C GLU A 64 7.53 -12.09 14.53
N ASP A 65 6.31 -12.61 14.59
CA ASP A 65 5.29 -12.27 15.59
C ASP A 65 4.85 -10.79 15.63
N LEU A 66 4.78 -10.13 14.48
CA LEU A 66 4.24 -8.77 14.40
C LEU A 66 2.71 -8.79 14.36
N THR A 67 2.10 -8.35 15.45
CA THR A 67 0.65 -8.29 15.58
C THR A 67 0.15 -6.85 15.67
N VAL A 68 -0.91 -6.55 14.93
CA VAL A 68 -1.64 -5.28 14.97
C VAL A 68 -3.14 -5.53 15.13
N CYS A 69 -3.85 -4.56 15.71
CA CYS A 69 -5.31 -4.57 15.76
C CYS A 69 -5.87 -3.75 14.58
N ALA A 70 -6.35 -4.44 13.55
CA ALA A 70 -6.73 -3.80 12.30
C ALA A 70 -7.82 -4.59 11.55
N ASP A 71 -8.38 -3.98 10.51
CA ASP A 71 -9.26 -4.63 9.55
C ASP A 71 -8.41 -5.31 8.47
N ALA A 72 -8.47 -6.65 8.41
CA ALA A 72 -7.61 -7.47 7.56
C ALA A 72 -7.76 -7.13 6.07
N ASP A 73 -8.99 -7.02 5.58
CA ASP A 73 -9.28 -6.75 4.18
C ASP A 73 -8.77 -5.36 3.77
N GLN A 74 -8.94 -4.38 4.66
CA GLN A 74 -8.49 -3.03 4.42
C GLN A 74 -6.97 -2.93 4.41
N LEU A 75 -6.26 -3.58 5.34
CA LEU A 75 -4.80 -3.60 5.35
C LEU A 75 -4.22 -4.34 4.14
N ALA A 76 -4.79 -5.50 3.79
CA ALA A 76 -4.38 -6.23 2.59
C ALA A 76 -4.49 -5.35 1.34
N ARG A 77 -5.55 -4.54 1.25
CA ARG A 77 -5.74 -3.57 0.18
C ARG A 77 -4.67 -2.48 0.16
N VAL A 78 -4.30 -1.92 1.33
CA VAL A 78 -3.22 -0.93 1.44
C VAL A 78 -1.94 -1.49 0.87
N PHE A 79 -1.50 -2.65 1.36
CA PHE A 79 -0.23 -3.25 0.94
C PHE A 79 -0.25 -3.69 -0.52
N SER A 80 -1.36 -4.25 -1.01
CA SER A 80 -1.56 -4.53 -2.43
C SER A 80 -1.43 -3.29 -3.31
N ASN A 81 -1.98 -2.15 -2.90
CA ASN A 81 -1.87 -0.91 -3.65
C ASN A 81 -0.44 -0.40 -3.71
N ILE A 82 0.30 -0.47 -2.59
CA ILE A 82 1.72 -0.08 -2.54
C ILE A 82 2.56 -1.02 -3.42
N LEU A 83 2.37 -2.34 -3.30
CA LEU A 83 3.11 -3.34 -4.08
C LEU A 83 2.83 -3.25 -5.58
N LYS A 84 1.58 -3.02 -5.99
CA LYS A 84 1.22 -2.78 -7.40
C LYS A 84 1.84 -1.49 -7.93
N ASN A 85 1.92 -0.46 -7.09
CA ASN A 85 2.62 0.77 -7.43
C ASN A 85 4.12 0.49 -7.62
N ALA A 86 4.76 -0.20 -6.68
CA ALA A 86 6.15 -0.61 -6.79
C ALA A 86 6.39 -1.43 -8.07
N ALA A 87 5.54 -2.41 -8.37
CA ALA A 87 5.65 -3.21 -9.59
C ALA A 87 5.57 -2.36 -10.86
N ALA A 88 4.67 -1.36 -10.90
CA ALA A 88 4.47 -0.51 -12.07
C ALA A 88 5.64 0.44 -12.35
N TYR A 89 6.28 0.96 -11.30
CA TYR A 89 7.29 2.02 -11.40
C TYR A 89 8.72 1.57 -11.15
N SER A 90 8.94 0.30 -10.80
CA SER A 90 10.30 -0.26 -10.68
C SER A 90 11.02 -0.36 -12.01
N TYR A 91 12.34 -0.26 -11.97
CA TYR A 91 13.18 -0.69 -13.07
C TYR A 91 13.04 -2.20 -13.29
N LEU A 92 13.15 -2.64 -14.53
CA LEU A 92 13.12 -4.07 -14.87
C LEU A 92 14.26 -4.83 -14.20
N ASN A 93 14.02 -6.09 -13.86
CA ASN A 93 15.01 -7.00 -13.28
C ASN A 93 15.65 -6.47 -11.98
N THR A 94 14.84 -5.83 -11.14
CA THR A 94 15.27 -5.34 -9.83
C THR A 94 14.52 -6.03 -8.69
N GLU A 95 14.93 -5.75 -7.46
CA GLU A 95 14.36 -6.29 -6.24
C GLU A 95 13.42 -5.26 -5.59
N ILE A 96 12.25 -5.72 -5.14
CA ILE A 96 11.38 -5.02 -4.21
C ILE A 96 11.65 -5.59 -2.82
N ARG A 97 12.03 -4.73 -1.88
CA ARG A 97 12.29 -5.13 -0.50
C ARG A 97 11.11 -4.73 0.39
N ILE A 98 10.68 -5.65 1.22
CA ILE A 98 9.68 -5.41 2.26
C ILE A 98 10.36 -5.71 3.60
N SER A 99 10.41 -4.72 4.47
CA SER A 99 10.94 -4.89 5.82
C SER A 99 9.97 -4.37 6.86
N THR A 100 10.11 -4.89 8.07
CA THR A 100 9.31 -4.46 9.22
C THR A 100 10.20 -4.07 10.38
N GLU A 101 9.68 -3.19 11.22
CA GLU A 101 10.36 -2.73 12.43
C GLU A 101 9.31 -2.42 13.50
N LYS A 102 9.56 -2.83 14.77
CA LYS A 102 8.71 -2.47 15.91
C LYS A 102 9.45 -1.52 16.83
N VAL A 103 8.97 -0.29 16.94
CA VAL A 103 9.61 0.75 17.75
C VAL A 103 8.55 1.47 18.58
N ARG A 104 8.76 1.51 19.90
CA ARG A 104 7.99 2.33 20.86
C ARG A 104 6.47 2.22 20.69
N GLY A 105 5.93 0.99 20.59
CA GLY A 105 4.50 0.76 20.47
C GLY A 105 3.93 0.99 19.06
N HIS A 106 4.78 1.11 18.06
CA HIS A 106 4.39 1.20 16.66
C HIS A 106 5.08 0.12 15.84
N VAL A 107 4.38 -0.34 14.82
CA VAL A 107 4.91 -1.23 13.78
C VAL A 107 5.08 -0.41 12.50
N PHE A 108 6.25 -0.50 11.91
CA PHE A 108 6.56 0.09 10.61
C PHE A 108 6.66 -1.03 9.58
N VAL A 109 5.97 -0.84 8.46
CA VAL A 109 6.11 -1.68 7.26
C VAL A 109 6.71 -0.82 6.17
N ILE A 110 7.87 -1.21 5.67
CA ILE A 110 8.69 -0.42 4.74
C ILE A 110 8.78 -1.18 3.42
N PHE A 111 8.36 -0.53 2.35
CA PHE A 111 8.42 -1.05 0.98
C PHE A 111 9.43 -0.22 0.20
N GLN A 112 10.46 -0.86 -0.35
CA GLN A 112 11.49 -0.19 -1.14
C GLN A 112 11.58 -0.81 -2.53
N ASN A 113 11.65 0.02 -3.55
CA ASN A 113 11.87 -0.42 -4.91
C ASN A 113 12.86 0.49 -5.65
N LYS A 114 13.53 -0.05 -6.65
CA LYS A 114 14.41 0.70 -7.55
C LYS A 114 13.58 1.31 -8.68
N GLY A 115 13.65 2.64 -8.82
CA GLY A 115 12.90 3.39 -9.83
C GLY A 115 13.40 4.82 -9.90
N ASN A 116 12.86 5.61 -10.82
CA ASN A 116 13.25 7.02 -10.98
C ASN A 116 13.09 7.78 -9.66
N THR A 117 14.10 8.55 -9.30
CA THR A 117 14.03 9.43 -8.14
C THR A 117 12.90 10.45 -8.31
N ILE A 118 12.04 10.53 -7.31
CA ILE A 118 10.89 11.44 -7.29
C ILE A 118 11.32 12.75 -6.63
N PRO A 119 11.12 13.91 -7.27
CA PRO A 119 11.40 15.19 -6.66
C PRO A 119 10.68 15.40 -5.33
N ALA A 120 11.36 15.98 -4.35
CA ALA A 120 10.83 16.11 -2.99
C ALA A 120 9.46 16.84 -2.94
N GLU A 121 9.27 17.84 -3.79
CA GLU A 121 8.03 18.61 -3.92
C GLU A 121 6.85 17.80 -4.45
N LYS A 122 7.11 16.64 -5.09
CA LYS A 122 6.07 15.74 -5.63
C LYS A 122 5.72 14.58 -4.70
N LEU A 123 6.53 14.31 -3.67
CA LEU A 123 6.34 13.16 -2.80
C LEU A 123 5.01 13.19 -2.04
N SER A 124 4.62 14.35 -1.52
CA SER A 124 3.34 14.51 -0.82
C SER A 124 2.14 14.31 -1.73
N SER A 125 2.27 14.73 -2.99
CA SER A 125 1.20 14.63 -4.00
C SER A 125 0.96 13.19 -4.49
N LEU A 126 1.85 12.24 -4.20
CA LEU A 126 1.64 10.83 -4.53
C LEU A 126 0.35 10.24 -3.91
N PHE A 127 -0.11 10.83 -2.81
CA PHE A 127 -1.31 10.42 -2.09
C PHE A 127 -2.54 11.27 -2.45
N ASP A 128 -2.41 12.21 -3.38
CA ASP A 128 -3.54 13.00 -3.86
C ASP A 128 -4.37 12.18 -4.85
N LYS A 129 -5.68 12.44 -4.85
CA LYS A 129 -6.62 11.75 -5.74
C LYS A 129 -6.29 12.08 -7.20
N PHE A 130 -6.25 11.03 -8.05
CA PHE A 130 -5.97 11.13 -9.48
C PHE A 130 -4.56 11.63 -9.84
N TYR A 131 -3.71 11.87 -8.85
CA TYR A 131 -2.33 12.29 -9.12
C TYR A 131 -1.51 11.16 -9.74
N ARG A 132 -0.70 11.52 -10.73
CA ARG A 132 0.23 10.63 -11.42
C ARG A 132 1.49 11.41 -11.79
N LEU A 133 2.65 10.79 -11.56
CA LEU A 133 3.94 11.41 -11.91
C LEU A 133 4.12 11.58 -13.43
N ASP A 134 3.65 10.60 -14.22
CA ASP A 134 3.75 10.57 -15.68
C ASP A 134 2.39 10.28 -16.31
N GLU A 135 1.80 11.26 -16.96
CA GLU A 135 0.56 11.10 -17.74
C GLU A 135 0.78 10.23 -18.99
N SER A 136 2.01 10.24 -19.55
CA SER A 136 2.35 9.47 -20.75
C SER A 136 2.34 7.96 -20.56
N ARG A 137 2.53 7.46 -19.35
CA ARG A 137 2.45 6.03 -18.99
C ARG A 137 1.04 5.60 -18.56
N ALA A 138 0.05 6.47 -18.75
CA ALA A 138 -1.33 6.21 -18.33
C ALA A 138 -1.95 4.98 -19.00
N SER A 139 -1.54 4.66 -20.26
CA SER A 139 -1.99 3.49 -21.01
C SER A 139 -1.33 2.19 -20.54
N ASP A 140 -0.04 2.24 -20.15
CA ASP A 140 0.75 1.03 -19.95
C ASP A 140 0.62 0.45 -18.53
N THR A 141 0.38 1.30 -17.53
CA THR A 141 0.28 0.86 -16.13
C THR A 141 -1.14 0.64 -15.64
N GLY A 142 -2.17 1.04 -16.43
CA GLY A 142 -3.60 0.80 -16.12
C GLY A 142 -4.12 1.41 -14.80
N GLY A 143 -3.29 2.16 -14.08
CA GLY A 143 -3.63 2.71 -12.76
C GLY A 143 -4.64 3.88 -12.84
N THR A 144 -5.54 3.95 -11.89
CA THR A 144 -6.56 5.01 -11.76
C THR A 144 -6.04 6.30 -11.12
N GLY A 145 -4.88 6.24 -10.43
CA GLY A 145 -4.37 7.32 -9.59
C GLY A 145 -5.09 7.45 -8.24
N LEU A 146 -5.89 6.46 -7.86
CA LEU A 146 -6.63 6.45 -6.59
C LEU A 146 -6.03 5.48 -5.55
N GLY A 147 -5.22 4.50 -5.96
CA GLY A 147 -4.74 3.44 -5.09
C GLY A 147 -3.97 3.93 -3.86
N LEU A 148 -3.03 4.87 -4.02
CA LEU A 148 -2.27 5.43 -2.89
C LEU A 148 -3.13 6.38 -2.04
N ALA A 149 -4.07 7.11 -2.64
CA ALA A 149 -5.01 7.95 -1.90
C ALA A 149 -5.92 7.07 -1.01
N ILE A 150 -6.43 5.96 -1.53
CA ILE A 150 -7.20 4.97 -0.76
C ILE A 150 -6.35 4.38 0.37
N ALA A 151 -5.10 3.99 0.08
CA ALA A 151 -4.19 3.47 1.09
C ALA A 151 -4.00 4.46 2.25
N LYS A 152 -3.81 5.75 1.95
CA LYS A 152 -3.68 6.79 2.96
C LYS A 152 -4.91 6.90 3.85
N GLU A 153 -6.12 6.95 3.26
CA GLU A 153 -7.36 7.04 4.03
C GLU A 153 -7.56 5.84 4.95
N ILE A 154 -7.31 4.63 4.45
CA ILE A 154 -7.40 3.41 5.25
C ILE A 154 -6.41 3.46 6.43
N ILE A 155 -5.18 3.84 6.22
CA ILE A 155 -4.18 3.93 7.28
C ILE A 155 -4.55 4.99 8.32
N LEU A 156 -5.06 6.14 7.90
CA LEU A 156 -5.57 7.18 8.81
C LEU A 156 -6.72 6.66 9.69
N LEU A 157 -7.66 5.89 9.12
CA LEU A 157 -8.75 5.27 9.90
C LEU A 157 -8.24 4.24 10.92
N HIS A 158 -7.07 3.64 10.68
CA HIS A 158 -6.42 2.74 11.63
C HIS A 158 -5.58 3.48 12.69
N GLY A 159 -5.55 4.83 12.66
CA GLY A 159 -4.72 5.64 13.57
C GLY A 159 -3.24 5.63 13.23
N GLY A 160 -2.91 5.23 12.00
CA GLY A 160 -1.55 5.17 11.48
C GLY A 160 -1.18 6.34 10.57
N THR A 161 0.02 6.26 9.99
CA THR A 161 0.50 7.21 8.98
C THR A 161 1.15 6.48 7.81
N ILE A 162 1.15 7.11 6.64
CA ILE A 162 1.86 6.62 5.45
C ILE A 162 2.68 7.76 4.86
N HIS A 163 3.92 7.48 4.51
CA HIS A 163 4.87 8.43 3.94
C HIS A 163 5.60 7.83 2.74
N ALA A 164 6.07 8.71 1.86
CA ALA A 164 6.96 8.35 0.76
C ALA A 164 8.24 9.16 0.85
N SER A 165 9.35 8.51 0.53
CA SER A 165 10.65 9.17 0.31
C SER A 165 11.29 8.61 -0.96
N SER A 166 12.19 9.39 -1.57
CA SER A 166 12.89 8.94 -2.78
C SER A 166 14.26 9.57 -2.85
N GLU A 167 15.27 8.73 -2.97
CA GLU A 167 16.66 9.13 -3.07
C GLU A 167 17.47 8.05 -3.80
N ASN A 168 18.44 8.46 -4.61
CA ASN A 168 19.39 7.56 -5.28
C ASN A 168 18.71 6.38 -6.01
N ASP A 169 17.71 6.71 -6.84
CA ASP A 169 16.91 5.73 -7.60
C ASP A 169 16.24 4.67 -6.72
N THR A 170 15.94 5.03 -5.49
CA THR A 170 15.18 4.20 -4.56
C THR A 170 13.94 4.97 -4.12
N VAL A 171 12.77 4.37 -4.29
CA VAL A 171 11.50 4.87 -3.76
C VAL A 171 11.13 4.03 -2.56
N THR A 172 10.78 4.69 -1.46
CA THR A 172 10.43 4.04 -0.20
C THR A 172 9.06 4.50 0.25
N PHE A 173 8.15 3.57 0.50
CA PHE A 173 6.90 3.81 1.19
C PHE A 173 6.98 3.24 2.60
N THR A 174 6.66 4.05 3.60
CA THR A 174 6.64 3.64 5.01
C THR A 174 5.23 3.77 5.56
N VAL A 175 4.67 2.67 6.02
CA VAL A 175 3.40 2.60 6.74
C VAL A 175 3.70 2.40 8.22
N GLN A 176 3.16 3.27 9.06
CA GLN A 176 3.22 3.16 10.51
C GLN A 176 1.83 2.82 11.05
N LEU A 177 1.74 1.82 11.90
CA LEU A 177 0.52 1.40 12.59
C LEU A 177 0.77 1.31 14.09
N PRO A 178 -0.23 1.56 14.95
CA PRO A 178 -0.16 1.21 16.35
C PRO A 178 0.08 -0.30 16.50
N ALA A 179 1.05 -0.70 17.32
CA ALA A 179 1.21 -2.12 17.67
C ALA A 179 -0.01 -2.58 18.49
N ALA A 180 -0.38 -3.85 18.39
CA ALA A 180 -1.34 -4.41 19.33
C ALA A 180 -0.70 -4.42 20.72
N ASP A 181 -1.32 -3.70 21.68
CA ASP A 181 -0.92 -3.80 23.07
C ASP A 181 -1.33 -5.18 23.58
N SER A 182 -0.43 -5.83 24.30
CA SER A 182 -0.67 -7.15 24.92
C SER A 182 -1.86 -7.15 25.91
N GLU A 183 -2.34 -5.98 26.30
CA GLU A 183 -3.43 -5.80 27.27
C GLU A 183 -4.83 -5.63 26.63
N ASN A 184 -4.94 -5.38 25.33
CA ASN A 184 -6.24 -5.12 24.67
C ASN A 184 -6.79 -6.28 23.82
N ILE A 185 -6.31 -7.50 24.03
CA ILE A 185 -6.77 -8.70 23.29
C ILE A 185 -8.13 -9.24 23.77
N TYR A 186 -8.60 -8.78 24.95
CA TYR A 186 -9.93 -9.15 25.45
C TYR A 186 -10.77 -7.91 25.70
N PRO A 187 -11.89 -7.68 24.96
CA PRO A 187 -12.87 -6.71 25.37
C PRO A 187 -13.43 -7.18 26.71
N SER A 188 -13.33 -6.34 27.73
CA SER A 188 -13.98 -6.56 29.03
C SER A 188 -15.47 -6.85 28.81
N SER A 189 -15.92 -7.97 29.32
CA SER A 189 -17.29 -8.49 29.34
C SER A 189 -18.30 -7.50 29.90
#